data_28f06e168277afce5ba771e9edec445c
#
_entry.id   28f06e168277afce5ba771e9edec445c
#
_cell.length_a   1.000
_cell.length_b   1.000
_cell.length_c   1.000
_cell.angle_alpha   90.00
_cell.angle_beta   90.00
_cell.angle_gamma   90.00
#
_symmetry.space_group_name_H-M   'P 1'
#
loop_
_entity.id
_entity.type
_entity.pdbx_description
1 polymer ?
#
loop_
_entity_poly.entity_id
_entity_poly.type
_entity_poly.pdbx_seq_one_letter_code
_entity_poly.pdbx_strand_id
1 'polypeptide(L)'
;MSQRYMLDTHVVSHIMQGRDAALLARLTEVPVGQAVISSVTLAELEYGLQRKGQPVRLRNALTQVLLRMDVLPWDESVAVCYGEWCAVLEARGINLSDFDMMIAAHALALDATLVSRDKAFAQIAGRLKLQVW
;
A
#
# COMPACT_ATOMS: atom_id res chain seq x y z
N MET A 1 19.70 6.20 -6.45
CA MET A 1 18.26 6.48 -6.41
C MET A 1 17.67 5.94 -5.12
N SER A 2 16.80 6.72 -4.52
CA SER A 2 16.20 6.34 -3.24
C SER A 2 15.19 5.20 -3.44
N GLN A 3 15.30 4.18 -2.59
CA GLN A 3 14.30 3.12 -2.51
C GLN A 3 13.00 3.70 -1.96
N ARG A 4 11.86 3.37 -2.58
CA ARG A 4 10.54 3.70 -2.05
C ARG A 4 9.86 2.45 -1.53
N TYR A 5 9.13 2.62 -0.45
CA TYR A 5 8.35 1.57 0.21
C TYR A 5 6.89 1.97 0.15
N MET A 6 6.11 1.22 -0.61
CA MET A 6 4.65 1.46 -0.69
C MET A 6 3.96 0.53 0.30
N LEU A 7 3.31 1.12 1.29
CA LEU A 7 2.60 0.39 2.33
C LEU A 7 1.18 0.08 1.85
N ASP A 8 0.75 -1.18 2.02
CA ASP A 8 -0.62 -1.53 1.68
C ASP A 8 -1.61 -1.02 2.74
N THR A 9 -2.89 -1.15 2.43
CA THR A 9 -3.96 -0.60 3.27
C THR A 9 -3.96 -1.20 4.66
N HIS A 10 -3.77 -2.51 4.80
CA HIS A 10 -3.77 -3.18 6.11
C HIS A 10 -2.60 -2.74 6.98
N VAL A 11 -1.41 -2.60 6.39
CA VAL A 11 -0.23 -2.11 7.13
C VAL A 11 -0.48 -0.69 7.64
N VAL A 12 -1.04 0.19 6.81
CA VAL A 12 -1.37 1.56 7.24
C VAL A 12 -2.42 1.53 8.36
N SER A 13 -3.43 0.68 8.25
CA SER A 13 -4.43 0.53 9.31
C SER A 13 -3.80 0.11 10.63
N HIS A 14 -2.85 -0.81 10.62
CA HIS A 14 -2.12 -1.21 11.83
C HIS A 14 -1.32 -0.05 12.41
N ILE A 15 -0.69 0.77 11.57
CA ILE A 15 0.00 1.98 12.02
C ILE A 15 -0.98 2.94 12.70
N MET A 16 -2.15 3.14 12.11
CA MET A 16 -3.19 4.02 12.67
C MET A 16 -3.70 3.55 14.02
N GLN A 17 -3.74 2.23 14.25
CA GLN A 17 -4.14 1.67 15.54
C GLN A 17 -3.10 1.91 16.64
N GLY A 18 -1.84 2.12 16.29
CA GLY A 18 -0.79 2.46 17.24
C GLY A 18 -0.37 1.36 18.19
N ARG A 19 -0.73 0.10 17.91
CA ARG A 19 -0.48 -1.03 18.82
C ARG A 19 0.73 -1.87 18.46
N ASP A 20 1.29 -1.68 17.28
CA ASP A 20 2.38 -2.48 16.75
C ASP A 20 3.68 -1.68 16.83
N ALA A 21 4.41 -1.84 17.95
CA ALA A 21 5.63 -1.10 18.19
C ALA A 21 6.73 -1.45 17.18
N ALA A 22 6.81 -2.70 16.75
CA ALA A 22 7.80 -3.13 15.76
C ALA A 22 7.56 -2.48 14.40
N LEU A 23 6.30 -2.38 13.98
CA LEU A 23 5.92 -1.73 12.74
C LEU A 23 6.24 -0.22 12.78
N LEU A 24 5.91 0.43 13.89
CA LEU A 24 6.21 1.85 14.07
C LEU A 24 7.72 2.11 14.06
N ALA A 25 8.50 1.25 14.71
CA ALA A 25 9.96 1.36 14.71
C ALA A 25 10.50 1.22 13.29
N ARG A 26 9.98 0.27 12.53
CA ARG A 26 10.40 0.06 11.14
C ARG A 26 10.09 1.28 10.28
N LEU A 27 8.92 1.86 10.45
CA LEU A 27 8.53 3.07 9.72
C LEU A 27 9.47 4.24 10.03
N THR A 28 9.85 4.41 11.30
CA THR A 28 10.74 5.52 11.70
C THR A 28 12.17 5.35 11.19
N GLU A 29 12.60 4.13 10.89
CA GLU A 29 13.92 3.87 10.30
C GLU A 29 13.99 4.32 8.84
N VAL A 30 12.86 4.38 8.16
CA VAL A 30 12.79 4.77 6.74
C VAL A 30 12.85 6.29 6.65
N PRO A 31 13.76 6.86 5.84
CA PRO A 31 13.81 8.31 5.65
C PRO A 31 12.49 8.88 5.15
N VAL A 32 12.14 10.08 5.62
CA VAL A 32 10.93 10.79 5.19
C VAL A 32 10.95 10.94 3.67
N GLY A 33 9.82 10.65 3.02
CA GLY A 33 9.69 10.67 1.57
C GLY A 33 9.92 9.33 0.89
N GLN A 34 10.48 8.35 1.61
CA GLN A 34 10.64 7.00 1.06
C GLN A 34 9.47 6.07 1.38
N ALA A 35 8.74 6.30 2.46
CA ALA A 35 7.50 5.59 2.74
C ALA A 35 6.35 6.32 2.05
N VAL A 36 5.63 5.60 1.20
CA VAL A 36 4.56 6.17 0.37
C VAL A 36 3.33 5.28 0.41
N ILE A 37 2.19 5.83 0.04
CA ILE A 37 0.97 5.06 -0.17
C ILE A 37 0.36 5.39 -1.53
N SER A 38 -0.37 4.43 -2.07
CA SER A 38 -1.18 4.65 -3.27
C SER A 38 -2.41 5.49 -2.94
N SER A 39 -2.88 6.30 -3.89
CA SER A 39 -4.17 6.95 -3.76
C SER A 39 -5.32 5.93 -3.62
N VAL A 40 -5.14 4.71 -4.11
CA VAL A 40 -6.08 3.60 -3.89
C VAL A 40 -6.15 3.26 -2.39
N THR A 41 -5.01 3.16 -1.72
CA THR A 41 -4.96 2.94 -0.27
C THR A 41 -5.67 4.07 0.48
N LEU A 42 -5.42 5.32 0.08
CA LEU A 42 -6.12 6.44 0.69
C LEU A 42 -7.64 6.33 0.51
N ALA A 43 -8.10 5.95 -0.67
CA ALA A 43 -9.53 5.76 -0.93
C ALA A 43 -10.13 4.69 -0.01
N GLU A 44 -9.44 3.58 0.19
CA GLU A 44 -9.91 2.53 1.11
C GLU A 44 -9.97 3.02 2.55
N LEU A 45 -8.95 3.77 2.98
CA LEU A 45 -8.92 4.32 4.35
C LEU A 45 -10.03 5.35 4.57
N GLU A 46 -10.26 6.22 3.59
CA GLU A 46 -11.35 7.21 3.66
C GLU A 46 -12.71 6.53 3.70
N TYR A 47 -12.91 5.51 2.88
CA TYR A 47 -14.15 4.73 2.91
C TYR A 47 -14.35 4.06 4.29
N GLY A 48 -13.28 3.49 4.84
CA GLY A 48 -13.35 2.88 6.18
C GLY A 48 -13.74 3.87 7.26
N LEU A 49 -13.25 5.11 7.20
CA LEU A 49 -13.64 6.17 8.12
C LEU A 49 -15.12 6.54 7.97
N GLN A 50 -15.60 6.71 6.74
CA GLN A 50 -17.00 7.02 6.48
C GLN A 50 -17.91 5.91 7.02
N ARG A 51 -17.56 4.67 6.75
CA ARG A 51 -18.36 3.52 7.19
C ARG A 51 -18.48 3.43 8.71
N LYS A 52 -17.45 3.90 9.43
CA LYS A 52 -17.43 3.90 10.91
C LYS A 52 -18.00 5.18 11.53
N GLY A 53 -18.54 6.08 10.74
CA GLY A 53 -19.12 7.33 11.24
C GLY A 53 -18.08 8.41 11.55
N GLN A 54 -16.92 8.39 10.91
CA GLN A 54 -15.88 9.40 11.06
C GLN A 54 -15.37 9.53 12.51
N PRO A 55 -14.91 8.45 13.19
CA PRO A 55 -14.39 8.58 14.54
C PRO A 55 -13.24 9.58 14.58
N VAL A 56 -13.28 10.51 15.52
CA VAL A 56 -12.26 11.58 15.63
C VAL A 56 -10.86 10.99 15.79
N ARG A 57 -10.73 9.96 16.60
CA ARG A 57 -9.43 9.30 16.83
C ARG A 57 -8.83 8.75 15.52
N LEU A 58 -9.64 8.08 14.70
CA LEU A 58 -9.17 7.51 13.45
C LEU A 58 -8.88 8.57 12.41
N ARG A 59 -9.72 9.63 12.35
CA ARG A 59 -9.46 10.77 11.46
C ARG A 59 -8.12 11.43 11.81
N ASN A 60 -7.85 11.64 13.09
CA ASN A 60 -6.59 12.22 13.53
C ASN A 60 -5.41 11.29 13.22
N ALA A 61 -5.58 9.98 13.40
CA ALA A 61 -4.54 9.01 13.07
C ALA A 61 -4.19 9.04 11.58
N LEU A 62 -5.19 9.13 10.70
CA LEU A 62 -4.95 9.24 9.27
C LEU A 62 -4.23 10.55 8.93
N THR A 63 -4.63 11.65 9.54
CA THR A 63 -3.95 12.93 9.36
C THR A 63 -2.47 12.83 9.70
N GLN A 64 -2.13 12.18 10.81
CA GLN A 64 -0.74 11.97 11.22
C GLN A 64 0.04 11.10 10.22
N VAL A 65 -0.59 10.04 9.70
CA VAL A 65 0.02 9.21 8.67
C VAL A 65 0.34 10.04 7.42
N LEU A 66 -0.59 10.89 6.99
CA LEU A 66 -0.41 11.72 5.80
C LEU A 66 0.66 12.80 5.95
N LEU A 67 1.02 13.17 7.18
CA LEU A 67 2.17 14.03 7.43
C LEU A 67 3.50 13.29 7.24
N ARG A 68 3.49 11.98 7.38
CA ARG A 68 4.69 11.13 7.33
C ARG A 68 4.92 10.50 5.97
N MET A 69 3.86 10.22 5.22
CA MET A 69 3.93 9.49 3.96
C MET A 69 3.28 10.27 2.82
N ASP A 70 3.93 10.25 1.66
CA ASP A 70 3.38 10.85 0.46
C ASP A 70 2.31 9.95 -0.15
N VAL A 71 1.24 10.55 -0.63
CA VAL A 71 0.23 9.86 -1.43
C VAL A 71 0.60 10.01 -2.89
N LEU A 72 0.81 8.89 -3.57
CA LEU A 72 1.16 8.89 -4.99
C LEU A 72 -0.07 8.59 -5.84
N PRO A 73 -0.27 9.32 -6.95
CA PRO A 73 -1.45 9.14 -7.78
C PRO A 73 -1.40 7.84 -8.58
N TRP A 74 -2.52 7.13 -8.62
CA TRP A 74 -2.71 5.97 -9.48
C TRP A 74 -3.09 6.50 -10.87
N ASP A 75 -2.09 6.75 -11.72
CA ASP A 75 -2.22 7.47 -12.97
C ASP A 75 -2.29 6.55 -14.20
N GLU A 76 -2.21 7.15 -15.40
CA GLU A 76 -2.32 6.41 -16.65
C GLU A 76 -1.21 5.36 -16.80
N SER A 77 0.01 5.68 -16.40
CA SER A 77 1.12 4.72 -16.51
C SER A 77 0.91 3.52 -15.60
N VAL A 78 0.35 3.73 -14.43
CA VAL A 78 -0.04 2.65 -13.52
C VAL A 78 -1.17 1.83 -14.13
N ALA A 79 -2.13 2.48 -14.80
CA ALA A 79 -3.24 1.79 -15.45
C ALA A 79 -2.74 0.83 -16.54
N VAL A 80 -1.77 1.24 -17.34
CA VAL A 80 -1.16 0.37 -18.35
C VAL A 80 -0.47 -0.84 -17.69
N CYS A 81 0.33 -0.60 -16.68
CA CYS A 81 0.99 -1.67 -15.92
C CYS A 81 -0.02 -2.65 -15.33
N TYR A 82 -1.10 -2.13 -14.74
CA TYR A 82 -2.18 -2.93 -14.18
C TYR A 82 -2.80 -3.86 -15.23
N GLY A 83 -3.16 -3.31 -16.39
CA GLY A 83 -3.78 -4.10 -17.46
C GLY A 83 -2.88 -5.22 -17.97
N GLU A 84 -1.62 -4.91 -18.21
CA GLU A 84 -0.64 -5.89 -18.67
C GLU A 84 -0.42 -7.00 -17.63
N TRP A 85 -0.25 -6.62 -16.38
CA TRP A 85 0.06 -7.58 -15.32
C TRP A 85 -1.13 -8.45 -14.95
N CYS A 86 -2.34 -7.88 -14.92
CA CYS A 86 -3.55 -8.67 -14.70
C CYS A 86 -3.71 -9.78 -15.76
N ALA A 87 -3.48 -9.45 -17.02
CA ALA A 87 -3.57 -10.44 -18.09
C ALA A 87 -2.58 -11.59 -17.91
N VAL A 88 -1.34 -11.26 -17.51
CA VAL A 88 -0.32 -12.29 -17.24
C VAL A 88 -0.71 -13.18 -16.07
N LEU A 89 -1.20 -12.58 -14.99
CA LEU A 89 -1.57 -13.34 -13.78
C LEU A 89 -2.79 -14.21 -14.01
N GLU A 90 -3.81 -13.70 -14.71
CA GLU A 90 -4.99 -14.50 -15.06
C GLU A 90 -4.61 -15.72 -15.88
N ALA A 91 -3.70 -15.56 -16.83
CA ALA A 91 -3.22 -16.67 -17.65
C ALA A 91 -2.52 -17.75 -16.84
N ARG A 92 -2.00 -17.40 -15.64
CA ARG A 92 -1.38 -18.33 -14.70
C ARG A 92 -2.34 -18.83 -13.62
N GLY A 93 -3.61 -18.42 -13.65
CA GLY A 93 -4.60 -18.79 -12.65
C GLY A 93 -4.39 -18.11 -11.30
N ILE A 94 -3.67 -16.98 -11.28
CA ILE A 94 -3.41 -16.22 -10.04
C ILE A 94 -4.45 -15.12 -9.92
N ASN A 95 -5.16 -15.10 -8.79
CA ASN A 95 -6.22 -14.13 -8.48
C ASN A 95 -5.91 -13.41 -7.18
N LEU A 96 -5.97 -12.07 -7.23
CA LEU A 96 -5.96 -11.20 -6.06
C LEU A 96 -7.23 -10.37 -6.09
N SER A 97 -7.62 -9.79 -4.94
CA SER A 97 -8.71 -8.83 -4.94
C SER A 97 -8.35 -7.62 -5.83
N ASP A 98 -9.37 -6.92 -6.32
CA ASP A 98 -9.14 -5.79 -7.22
C ASP A 98 -8.27 -4.71 -6.60
N PHE A 99 -8.54 -4.34 -5.34
CA PHE A 99 -7.74 -3.32 -4.66
C PHE A 99 -6.30 -3.78 -4.41
N ASP A 100 -6.10 -5.03 -4.00
CA ASP A 100 -4.76 -5.58 -3.81
C ASP A 100 -3.98 -5.56 -5.12
N MET A 101 -4.65 -5.93 -6.21
CA MET A 101 -4.02 -5.93 -7.54
C MET A 101 -3.67 -4.51 -7.99
N MET A 102 -4.53 -3.53 -7.73
CA MET A 102 -4.27 -2.13 -8.05
C MET A 102 -3.07 -1.58 -7.27
N ILE A 103 -2.98 -1.90 -5.99
CA ILE A 103 -1.86 -1.46 -5.14
C ILE A 103 -0.55 -2.13 -5.59
N ALA A 104 -0.59 -3.44 -5.86
CA ALA A 104 0.58 -4.18 -6.34
C ALA A 104 1.08 -3.64 -7.68
N ALA A 105 0.18 -3.38 -8.61
CA ALA A 105 0.54 -2.80 -9.92
C ALA A 105 1.15 -1.41 -9.76
N HIS A 106 0.66 -0.62 -8.80
CA HIS A 106 1.21 0.70 -8.53
C HIS A 106 2.66 0.60 -8.04
N ALA A 107 2.93 -0.28 -7.10
CA ALA A 107 4.28 -0.51 -6.61
C ALA A 107 5.20 -0.99 -7.74
N LEU A 108 4.73 -1.92 -8.56
CA LEU A 108 5.50 -2.44 -9.69
C LEU A 108 5.82 -1.34 -10.70
N ALA A 109 4.84 -0.51 -11.06
CA ALA A 109 5.03 0.57 -12.04
C ALA A 109 6.07 1.60 -11.58
N LEU A 110 6.19 1.82 -10.28
CA LEU A 110 7.14 2.77 -9.69
C LEU A 110 8.46 2.11 -9.28
N ASP A 111 8.60 0.81 -9.50
CA ASP A 111 9.76 0.05 -9.02
C ASP A 111 9.95 0.21 -7.50
N ALA A 112 8.84 0.31 -6.77
CA ALA A 112 8.84 0.41 -5.32
C ALA A 112 8.71 -0.97 -4.68
N THR A 113 9.15 -1.09 -3.44
CA THR A 113 8.92 -2.29 -2.64
C THR A 113 7.53 -2.20 -2.01
N LEU A 114 6.69 -3.20 -2.26
CA LEU A 114 5.39 -3.30 -1.57
C LEU A 114 5.62 -3.84 -0.16
N VAL A 115 5.09 -3.15 0.83
CA VAL A 115 5.12 -3.59 2.22
C VAL A 115 3.75 -4.12 2.58
N SER A 116 3.66 -5.42 2.82
CA SER A 116 2.40 -6.09 3.13
C SER A 116 2.63 -7.30 4.03
N ARG A 117 1.64 -7.61 4.84
CA ARG A 117 1.60 -8.84 5.64
C ARG A 117 0.64 -9.87 5.05
N ASP A 118 -0.02 -9.55 3.94
CA ASP A 118 -0.96 -10.46 3.30
C ASP A 118 -0.20 -11.51 2.48
N LYS A 119 -0.42 -12.78 2.84
CA LYS A 119 0.23 -13.90 2.17
C LYS A 119 -0.18 -14.06 0.71
N ALA A 120 -1.30 -13.48 0.30
CA ALA A 120 -1.75 -13.54 -1.09
C ALA A 120 -0.71 -12.96 -2.05
N PHE A 121 0.06 -11.95 -1.62
CA PHE A 121 1.09 -11.35 -2.46
C PHE A 121 2.30 -12.26 -2.71
N ALA A 122 2.48 -13.32 -1.92
CA ALA A 122 3.57 -14.26 -2.14
C ALA A 122 3.51 -14.91 -3.53
N GLN A 123 2.30 -15.03 -4.10
CA GLN A 123 2.09 -15.61 -5.43
C GLN A 123 2.74 -14.78 -6.55
N ILE A 124 3.02 -13.51 -6.29
CA ILE A 124 3.56 -12.57 -7.29
C ILE A 124 4.91 -11.97 -6.88
N ALA A 125 5.53 -12.51 -5.82
CA ALA A 125 6.76 -11.97 -5.25
C ALA A 125 7.95 -11.99 -6.22
N GLY A 126 7.97 -12.88 -7.21
CA GLY A 126 9.09 -12.98 -8.15
C GLY A 126 9.28 -11.72 -9.00
N ARG A 127 8.21 -11.05 -9.39
CA ARG A 127 8.26 -9.82 -10.20
C ARG A 127 8.18 -8.57 -9.35
N LEU A 128 7.44 -8.63 -8.27
CA LEU A 128 7.23 -7.53 -7.33
C LEU A 128 8.21 -7.65 -6.17
N LYS A 129 8.89 -6.56 -5.84
CA LYS A 129 9.66 -6.50 -4.60
C LYS A 129 8.69 -6.45 -3.43
N LEU A 130 8.82 -7.36 -2.49
CA LEU A 130 7.89 -7.52 -1.38
C LEU A 130 8.65 -7.60 -0.06
N GLN A 131 8.20 -6.86 0.93
CA GLN A 131 8.72 -6.95 2.30
C GLN A 131 7.57 -7.08 3.29
N VAL A 132 7.86 -7.76 4.38
CA VAL A 132 6.97 -7.85 5.56
C VAL A 132 7.62 -7.05 6.68
N TRP A 133 6.86 -6.13 7.24
CA TRP A 133 7.36 -5.32 8.37
C TRP A 133 6.77 -5.72 9.71
#